data_016d516848509386b75edb6c6cb8101d
#
_entry.id   016d516848509386b75edb6c6cb8101d
#
_cell.length_a   1.000
_cell.length_b   1.000
_cell.length_c   1.000
_cell.angle_alpha   90.00
_cell.angle_beta   90.00
_cell.angle_gamma   90.00
#
_symmetry.space_group_name_H-M   'P 1'
#
loop_
_entity.id
_entity.type
_entity.pdbx_description
1 polymer ?
#
loop_
_entity_poly.entity_id
_entity_poly.type
_entity_poly.pdbx_seq_one_letter_code
_entity_poly.pdbx_strand_id
1 'polypeptide(L)'
;MRRVAATAIAVTAVALAIAAPAAPAAPAQGNGQNCGTYSSVSIYPKGKVKAIRGVSCREALRVAKKYDHKGRARGPWECVLGHGGRTLFSCGYGGASGDIRDFPHALTVKGVGSPA
;
A
#
# COMPACT_ATOMS: atom_id res chain seq x y z
N MET A 1 -45.74 22.54 -47.34
CA MET A 1 -45.29 22.39 -46.96
C MET A 1 -44.68 22.09 -46.08
N ARG A 2 -44.48 21.99 -45.79
CA ARG A 2 -43.92 21.75 -45.04
C ARG A 2 -43.06 21.36 -44.46
N ARG A 3 -42.71 21.21 -44.05
CA ARG A 3 -41.94 20.84 -43.48
C ARG A 3 -41.20 20.52 -42.81
N VAL A 4 -40.89 20.34 -42.48
CA VAL A 4 -40.19 20.05 -41.87
C VAL A 4 -39.40 19.78 -41.24
N ALA A 5 -39.06 19.61 -40.98
CA ALA A 5 -38.21 19.42 -40.40
C ALA A 5 -37.50 19.11 -39.65
N ALA A 6 -37.24 18.94 -39.37
CA ALA A 6 -36.46 18.75 -38.66
C ALA A 6 -35.78 18.45 -38.02
N THR A 7 -35.44 18.27 -37.78
CA THR A 7 -34.79 18.00 -37.21
C THR A 7 -34.07 17.73 -36.37
N ALA A 8 -33.70 17.63 -36.09
CA ALA A 8 -32.94 17.41 -35.35
C ALA A 8 -32.25 17.10 -34.65
N ILE A 9 -31.91 16.93 -34.38
CA ILE A 9 -31.25 16.65 -33.77
C ILE A 9 -30.49 16.36 -32.95
N ALA A 10 -30.14 16.23 -32.64
CA ALA A 10 -29.40 15.97 -31.92
C ALA A 10 -28.70 15.67 -31.22
N VAL A 11 -28.42 15.58 -30.98
CA VAL A 11 -27.68 15.31 -30.33
C VAL A 11 -26.92 15.03 -29.57
N THR A 12 -26.64 14.89 -29.33
CA THR A 12 -25.99 14.67 -28.67
C THR A 12 -25.28 14.37 -27.88
N ALA A 13 -24.98 14.21 -27.65
CA ALA A 13 -24.22 13.98 -26.92
C ALA A 13 -23.53 13.67 -26.26
N VAL A 14 -23.31 13.50 -26.05
CA VAL A 14 -22.62 13.19 -25.48
C VAL A 14 -21.84 12.98 -24.66
N ALA A 15 -21.57 12.93 -24.42
CA ALA A 15 -20.77 12.80 -23.68
C ALA A 15 -20.12 12.49 -23.01
N LEU A 16 -19.95 12.31 -22.90
CA LEU A 16 -19.37 12.06 -22.34
C LEU A 16 -18.71 11.75 -21.57
N ALA A 17 -18.50 11.70 -21.31
CA ALA A 17 -17.84 11.42 -20.62
C ALA A 17 -17.14 11.19 -20.05
N ILE A 18 -16.92 11.14 -20.13
CA ILE A 18 -16.22 10.90 -19.77
C ILE A 18 -15.53 10.67 -18.93
N ALA A 19 -15.39 10.69 -18.71
CA ALA A 19 -14.71 10.55 -18.05
C ALA A 19 -14.09 10.23 -17.32
N ALA A 20 -13.92 9.98 -17.15
CA ALA A 20 -13.29 9.66 -16.53
C ALA A 20 -12.50 9.37 -15.99
N PRO A 21 -12.20 9.33 -15.74
CA PRO A 21 -11.42 9.03 -15.29
C PRO A 21 -10.78 8.77 -14.48
N ALA A 22 -10.40 8.86 -14.36
CA ALA A 22 -9.69 8.73 -13.78
C ALA A 22 -9.44 8.38 -12.67
N ALA A 23 -9.54 7.88 -12.46
CA ALA A 23 -9.36 7.40 -11.53
C ALA A 23 -8.31 7.23 -10.98
N PRO A 24 -7.92 7.47 -10.41
CA PRO A 24 -6.93 7.24 -9.91
C PRO A 24 -6.75 6.43 -9.11
N ALA A 25 -6.45 6.22 -9.15
CA ALA A 25 -6.02 5.39 -8.71
C ALA A 25 -5.95 5.12 -7.41
N ALA A 26 -6.42 4.27 -7.18
CA ALA A 26 -6.33 3.69 -6.09
C ALA A 26 -5.01 3.49 -5.78
N PRO A 27 -4.70 3.62 -4.72
CA PRO A 27 -3.50 3.41 -4.32
C PRO A 27 -3.22 2.12 -4.43
N ALA A 28 -2.26 1.92 -4.79
CA ALA A 28 -1.90 0.74 -4.94
C ALA A 28 -1.91 0.04 -3.74
N GLN A 29 -2.51 -0.99 -3.76
CA GLN A 29 -2.38 -1.94 -2.78
C GLN A 29 -1.06 -2.54 -3.01
N GLY A 30 -0.29 -2.67 -2.06
CA GLY A 30 1.00 -3.26 -2.19
C GLY A 30 0.91 -4.64 -2.77
N ASN A 31 1.77 -4.93 -3.65
CA ASN A 31 1.82 -6.21 -4.30
C ASN A 31 3.30 -6.47 -4.52
N GLY A 32 4.05 -6.51 -3.45
CA GLY A 32 5.49 -6.61 -3.53
C GLY A 32 6.13 -5.27 -3.81
N GLN A 33 5.43 -4.18 -3.55
CA GLN A 33 5.89 -2.85 -3.91
C GLN A 33 6.79 -2.26 -2.86
N ASN A 34 7.91 -1.69 -3.29
CA ASN A 34 8.79 -0.97 -2.38
C ASN A 34 8.18 0.38 -2.06
N CYS A 35 8.10 0.68 -0.78
CA CYS A 35 7.45 1.90 -0.33
C CYS A 35 8.42 2.96 0.16
N GLY A 36 9.71 2.71 0.08
CA GLY A 36 10.69 3.67 0.53
C GLY A 36 11.27 3.31 1.89
N THR A 37 12.02 4.22 2.45
CA THR A 37 12.73 3.98 3.68
C THR A 37 12.32 4.99 4.75
N TYR A 38 12.65 4.66 5.99
CA TYR A 38 12.46 5.57 7.11
C TYR A 38 13.65 5.40 8.06
N SER A 39 13.84 6.36 8.97
CA SER A 39 14.91 6.26 9.95
C SER A 39 14.55 5.20 10.98
N SER A 40 15.39 4.20 11.10
CA SER A 40 15.14 3.06 11.99
C SER A 40 15.91 3.24 13.29
N VAL A 41 15.37 2.69 14.37
CA VAL A 41 16.07 2.65 15.64
C VAL A 41 16.74 1.30 15.86
N SER A 42 16.75 0.44 14.84
CA SER A 42 17.44 -0.84 14.93
C SER A 42 18.93 -0.65 14.73
N ILE A 43 19.65 -1.75 14.58
CA ILE A 43 21.08 -1.65 14.30
C ILE A 43 21.36 -1.10 12.90
N TYR A 44 20.36 -1.06 12.05
CA TYR A 44 20.49 -0.46 10.72
C TYR A 44 19.98 0.96 10.79
N PRO A 45 20.61 1.90 10.08
CA PRO A 45 20.17 3.30 10.14
C PRO A 45 18.82 3.54 9.48
N LYS A 46 18.44 2.67 8.56
CA LYS A 46 17.16 2.84 7.87
C LYS A 46 16.44 1.52 7.73
N GLY A 47 15.12 1.59 7.69
CA GLY A 47 14.29 0.46 7.36
C GLY A 47 13.65 0.67 6.01
N LYS A 48 13.71 -0.34 5.14
CA LYS A 48 13.09 -0.27 3.83
C LYS A 48 11.82 -1.08 3.86
N VAL A 49 10.71 -0.43 3.55
CA VAL A 49 9.40 -1.03 3.67
C VAL A 49 8.95 -1.57 2.34
N LYS A 50 8.47 -2.80 2.36
CA LYS A 50 7.89 -3.43 1.18
C LYS A 50 6.46 -3.83 1.53
N ALA A 51 5.51 -3.31 0.79
CA ALA A 51 4.12 -3.68 0.95
C ALA A 51 3.89 -4.96 0.17
N ILE A 52 3.60 -6.04 0.88
CA ILE A 52 3.45 -7.34 0.23
C ILE A 52 2.11 -7.43 -0.44
N ARG A 53 1.04 -7.17 0.26
CA ARG A 53 -0.30 -7.16 -0.30
C ARG A 53 -1.27 -6.45 0.63
N GLY A 54 -2.35 -5.96 0.05
CA GLY A 54 -3.47 -5.44 0.83
C GLY A 54 -3.19 -4.22 1.69
N VAL A 55 -2.15 -3.46 1.38
CA VAL A 55 -1.83 -2.29 2.17
C VAL A 55 -1.19 -1.24 1.25
N SER A 56 -1.57 0.00 1.44
CA SER A 56 -0.97 1.10 0.68
C SER A 56 0.40 1.40 1.24
N CYS A 57 1.25 2.03 0.45
CA CYS A 57 2.57 2.42 0.94
C CYS A 57 2.49 3.40 2.09
N ARG A 58 1.53 4.31 2.07
CA ARG A 58 1.37 5.26 3.17
C ARG A 58 1.09 4.51 4.47
N GLU A 59 0.17 3.57 4.44
CA GLU A 59 -0.17 2.81 5.63
C GLU A 59 0.99 1.90 6.02
N ALA A 60 1.64 1.27 5.06
CA ALA A 60 2.77 0.40 5.34
C ALA A 60 3.89 1.14 6.05
N LEU A 61 4.22 2.35 5.58
CA LEU A 61 5.24 3.16 6.23
C LEU A 61 4.83 3.55 7.64
N ARG A 62 3.56 3.89 7.82
CA ARG A 62 3.07 4.30 9.13
C ARG A 62 3.14 3.15 10.13
N VAL A 63 2.71 1.97 9.72
CA VAL A 63 2.74 0.79 10.58
C VAL A 63 4.18 0.43 10.92
N ALA A 64 5.05 0.44 9.91
CA ALA A 64 6.45 0.07 10.11
C ALA A 64 7.15 1.02 11.07
N LYS A 65 6.96 2.32 10.88
CA LYS A 65 7.59 3.29 11.74
C LYS A 65 7.11 3.15 13.18
N LYS A 66 5.82 2.94 13.35
CA LYS A 66 5.29 2.83 14.70
C LYS A 66 5.82 1.60 15.41
N TYR A 67 5.85 0.48 14.71
CA TYR A 67 6.36 -0.74 15.34
C TYR A 67 7.84 -0.60 15.66
N ASP A 68 8.61 -0.07 14.74
CA ASP A 68 10.05 0.09 14.93
C ASP A 68 10.33 1.02 16.12
N HIS A 69 9.63 2.15 16.21
CA HIS A 69 9.95 3.16 17.22
C HIS A 69 9.27 2.90 18.55
N LYS A 70 8.12 2.25 18.56
CA LYS A 70 7.35 2.07 19.77
C LYS A 70 7.28 0.62 20.27
N GLY A 71 7.70 -0.32 19.44
CA GLY A 71 7.63 -1.73 19.80
C GLY A 71 6.23 -2.31 19.77
N ARG A 72 5.28 -1.59 19.17
CA ARG A 72 3.91 -2.05 19.09
C ARG A 72 3.32 -1.73 17.75
N ALA A 73 2.49 -2.64 17.27
CA ALA A 73 1.80 -2.42 16.01
C ALA A 73 0.56 -1.55 16.21
N ARG A 74 0.10 -0.95 15.12
CA ARG A 74 -1.10 -0.13 15.14
C ARG A 74 -2.33 -0.96 14.86
N GLY A 75 -3.42 -0.69 15.59
CA GLY A 75 -4.72 -1.26 15.26
C GLY A 75 -4.69 -2.77 15.17
N PRO A 76 -5.23 -3.33 14.11
CA PRO A 76 -5.29 -4.78 13.97
C PRO A 76 -3.97 -5.42 13.54
N TRP A 77 -2.94 -4.64 13.28
CA TRP A 77 -1.68 -5.18 12.79
C TRP A 77 -0.95 -5.97 13.88
N GLU A 78 -0.34 -7.06 13.45
CA GLU A 78 0.54 -7.86 14.30
C GLU A 78 1.88 -7.88 13.63
N CYS A 79 2.93 -7.82 14.41
CA CYS A 79 4.28 -7.81 13.86
C CYS A 79 5.14 -8.85 14.53
N VAL A 80 6.02 -9.47 13.77
CA VAL A 80 6.98 -10.44 14.29
C VAL A 80 8.37 -10.08 13.81
N LEU A 81 9.35 -10.34 14.65
CA LEU A 81 10.73 -10.04 14.29
C LEU A 81 11.18 -10.97 13.17
N GLY A 82 12.06 -10.45 12.35
CA GLY A 82 12.64 -11.23 11.28
C GLY A 82 13.65 -12.23 11.78
N HIS A 83 13.88 -13.24 10.97
CA HIS A 83 14.84 -14.27 11.30
C HIS A 83 15.93 -14.29 10.25
N GLY A 84 17.04 -13.73 10.56
CA GLY A 84 18.19 -13.81 9.67
C GLY A 84 18.16 -12.77 8.56
N GLY A 85 19.25 -12.65 7.90
CA GLY A 85 19.43 -11.69 6.84
C GLY A 85 19.20 -10.29 7.36
N ARG A 86 18.67 -9.45 6.50
CA ARG A 86 18.42 -8.07 6.87
C ARG A 86 16.98 -7.81 7.21
N THR A 87 16.15 -8.85 7.27
CA THR A 87 14.75 -8.65 7.61
C THR A 87 14.62 -8.26 9.07
N LEU A 88 14.11 -7.08 9.33
CA LEU A 88 13.94 -6.60 10.69
C LEU A 88 12.67 -7.14 11.30
N PHE A 89 11.57 -7.02 10.59
CA PHE A 89 10.29 -7.53 11.06
C PHE A 89 9.30 -7.57 9.89
N SER A 90 8.22 -8.27 10.13
CA SER A 90 7.10 -8.31 9.19
C SER A 90 5.82 -8.09 9.96
N CYS A 91 4.86 -7.46 9.33
CA CYS A 91 3.58 -7.17 9.95
C CYS A 91 2.45 -7.61 9.02
N GLY A 92 1.35 -8.00 9.63
CA GLY A 92 0.19 -8.36 8.84
C GLY A 92 -1.06 -8.41 9.69
N TYR A 93 -2.20 -8.55 9.04
CA TYR A 93 -3.45 -8.79 9.74
C TYR A 93 -4.46 -9.43 8.79
N GLY A 94 -5.51 -9.97 9.39
CA GLY A 94 -6.58 -10.59 8.63
C GLY A 94 -6.42 -12.08 8.43
N GLY A 95 -5.30 -12.64 8.86
CA GLY A 95 -5.08 -14.06 8.77
C GLY A 95 -5.38 -14.75 10.10
N ALA A 96 -5.69 -16.02 10.05
CA ALA A 96 -6.00 -16.76 11.26
C ALA A 96 -4.76 -17.39 11.87
N SER A 97 -3.86 -17.84 11.04
CA SER A 97 -2.66 -18.51 11.52
C SER A 97 -1.69 -18.61 10.36
N GLY A 98 -0.48 -19.04 10.66
CA GLY A 98 0.52 -19.21 9.64
C GLY A 98 1.47 -18.04 9.56
N ASP A 99 2.19 -17.97 8.46
CA ASP A 99 3.21 -16.94 8.29
C ASP A 99 2.51 -15.59 8.09
N ILE A 100 2.89 -14.64 8.91
CA ILE A 100 2.27 -13.34 8.85
C ILE A 100 2.42 -12.68 7.49
N ARG A 101 3.46 -13.05 6.75
CA ARG A 101 3.67 -12.50 5.40
C ARG A 101 2.68 -13.04 4.38
N ASP A 102 1.94 -14.08 4.75
CA ASP A 102 0.92 -14.65 3.88
C ASP A 102 -0.47 -14.12 4.19
N PHE A 103 -0.58 -13.23 5.17
CA PHE A 103 -1.87 -12.67 5.55
C PHE A 103 -2.41 -11.77 4.42
N PRO A 104 -3.72 -11.56 4.38
CA PRO A 104 -4.32 -10.71 3.35
C PRO A 104 -3.78 -9.28 3.35
N HIS A 105 -3.30 -8.81 4.48
CA HIS A 105 -2.65 -7.50 4.56
C HIS A 105 -1.29 -7.74 5.18
N ALA A 106 -0.24 -7.44 4.45
CA ALA A 106 1.10 -7.78 4.92
C ALA A 106 2.16 -6.82 4.39
N LEU A 107 3.16 -6.61 5.20
CA LEU A 107 4.34 -5.84 4.81
C LEU A 107 5.56 -6.44 5.46
N THR A 108 6.73 -6.08 4.96
CA THR A 108 7.97 -6.52 5.56
C THR A 108 8.97 -5.36 5.53
N VAL A 109 9.91 -5.36 6.46
CA VAL A 109 10.89 -4.29 6.57
C VAL A 109 12.27 -4.89 6.63
N LYS A 110 13.16 -4.38 5.80
CA LYS A 110 14.53 -4.81 5.78
C LYS A 110 15.45 -3.68 6.22
N GLY A 111 16.54 -4.03 6.88
CA GLY A 111 17.54 -3.06 7.26
C GLY A 111 18.36 -2.62 6.06
N VAL A 112 18.65 -1.34 6.00
CA VAL A 112 19.42 -0.76 4.90
C VAL A 112 20.52 0.06 5.50
N GLY A 113 21.68 -0.01 4.87
CA GLY A 113 22.86 0.70 5.34
C GLY A 113 23.77 -0.24 6.11
N SER A 114 24.82 0.32 6.67
CA SER A 114 25.75 -0.48 7.44
C SER A 114 25.24 -0.62 8.87
N PRO A 115 25.20 -1.83 9.40
CA PRO A 115 24.75 -2.00 10.78
C PRO A 115 25.74 -1.37 11.74
N ALA A 116 25.22 -0.87 12.83
CA ALA A 116 26.03 -0.22 13.86
C ALA A 116 26.82 -1.23 14.67
#